data_d2bce380794a2ca5d49f61a937c97912
#
_entry.id   d2bce380794a2ca5d49f61a937c97912
#
_cell.length_a   1.000
_cell.length_b   1.000
_cell.length_c   1.000
_cell.angle_alpha   90.00
_cell.angle_beta   90.00
_cell.angle_gamma   90.00
#
_symmetry.space_group_name_H-M   'P 1'
#
loop_
_entity.id
_entity.type
_entity.pdbx_description
1 polymer ?
#
loop_
_entity_poly.entity_id
_entity_poly.type
_entity_poly.pdbx_seq_one_letter_code
_entity_poly.pdbx_strand_id
1 'polypeptide(L)'
;EFAEHHDYIQAYSNHMCEFNGYPAYKSSGLYPASGDSDDYLYKVDIGEGEKDTIFAHTPEVGSSFWPGQGDIVPTCQDMVFANLVLAQIAQNYIVVKDSDPSSVASLSGNFNHTAQRYGRQSGNVTVSIEPLTNIAAVGNPIVYNLNQLENQNGSFSYSLNSSIQFGDVIKYVLKTDNGLWIK
;
A
#
# COMPACT_ATOMS: atom_id res chain seq x y z
N GLU A 1 -19.83 6.70 -17.24
CA GLU A 1 -18.69 7.62 -17.20
C GLU A 1 -17.87 7.36 -15.94
N PHE A 2 -16.54 7.51 -16.00
CA PHE A 2 -15.69 7.38 -14.83
C PHE A 2 -15.51 8.75 -14.16
N ALA A 3 -15.34 8.73 -12.82
CA ALA A 3 -14.98 9.91 -12.07
C ALA A 3 -13.61 10.46 -12.52
N GLU A 4 -13.40 11.77 -12.40
CA GLU A 4 -12.13 12.43 -12.75
C GLU A 4 -10.90 11.79 -12.10
N HIS A 5 -11.04 11.35 -10.85
CA HIS A 5 -9.97 10.71 -10.07
C HIS A 5 -10.09 9.18 -10.02
N HIS A 6 -10.74 8.58 -11.03
CA HIS A 6 -10.96 7.12 -11.07
C HIS A 6 -9.68 6.31 -10.83
N ASP A 7 -8.59 6.69 -11.47
CA ASP A 7 -7.31 5.95 -11.36
C ASP A 7 -6.77 5.95 -9.93
N TYR A 8 -6.93 7.05 -9.20
CA TYR A 8 -6.52 7.12 -7.78
C TYR A 8 -7.42 6.24 -6.92
N ILE A 9 -8.74 6.35 -7.07
CA ILE A 9 -9.71 5.56 -6.31
C ILE A 9 -9.47 4.06 -6.55
N GLN A 10 -9.30 3.66 -7.81
CA GLN A 10 -9.03 2.27 -8.18
C GLN A 10 -7.70 1.77 -7.60
N ALA A 11 -6.64 2.58 -7.65
CA ALA A 11 -5.35 2.21 -7.08
C ALA A 11 -5.43 2.04 -5.56
N TYR A 12 -6.16 2.91 -4.86
CA TYR A 12 -6.38 2.80 -3.42
C TYR A 12 -7.18 1.54 -3.07
N SER A 13 -8.29 1.30 -3.77
CA SER A 13 -9.10 0.09 -3.58
C SER A 13 -8.30 -1.18 -3.82
N ASN A 14 -7.50 -1.23 -4.88
CA ASN A 14 -6.63 -2.38 -5.17
C ASN A 14 -5.63 -2.62 -4.03
N HIS A 15 -5.02 -1.56 -3.49
CA HIS A 15 -4.08 -1.70 -2.39
C HIS A 15 -4.78 -2.10 -1.08
N MET A 16 -5.97 -1.57 -0.80
CA MET A 16 -6.79 -1.96 0.35
C MET A 16 -7.17 -3.45 0.32
N CYS A 17 -7.40 -4.00 -0.88
CA CYS A 17 -7.80 -5.39 -1.09
C CYS A 17 -6.62 -6.36 -1.29
N GLU A 18 -5.37 -5.92 -1.16
CA GLU A 18 -4.17 -6.70 -1.52
C GLU A 18 -4.07 -8.04 -0.77
N PHE A 19 -4.57 -8.13 0.46
CA PHE A 19 -4.38 -9.31 1.32
C PHE A 19 -5.69 -9.98 1.80
N ASN A 20 -6.85 -9.48 1.42
CA ASN A 20 -8.14 -10.04 1.87
C ASN A 20 -8.94 -10.75 0.78
N GLY A 21 -8.47 -10.71 -0.47
CA GLY A 21 -9.11 -11.38 -1.61
C GLY A 21 -10.39 -10.73 -2.11
N TYR A 22 -10.77 -9.56 -1.57
CA TYR A 22 -11.93 -8.83 -2.08
C TYR A 22 -11.61 -8.19 -3.43
N PRO A 23 -12.54 -8.22 -4.40
CA PRO A 23 -12.37 -7.53 -5.66
C PRO A 23 -12.57 -6.02 -5.47
N ALA A 24 -11.74 -5.21 -6.14
CA ALA A 24 -11.87 -3.76 -6.18
C ALA A 24 -12.44 -3.31 -7.53
N TYR A 25 -13.65 -2.76 -7.54
CA TYR A 25 -14.32 -2.30 -8.75
C TYR A 25 -15.29 -1.16 -8.47
N LYS A 26 -15.79 -0.54 -9.52
CA LYS A 26 -16.79 0.51 -9.43
C LYS A 26 -18.10 -0.06 -8.85
N SER A 27 -18.75 0.65 -7.90
CA SER A 27 -19.99 0.23 -7.21
C SER A 27 -21.10 -0.17 -8.18
N SER A 28 -21.26 0.56 -9.30
CA SER A 28 -22.24 0.21 -10.35
C SER A 28 -21.94 -1.10 -11.07
N GLY A 29 -20.78 -1.74 -10.83
CA GLY A 29 -20.49 -3.10 -11.29
C GLY A 29 -21.18 -4.18 -10.46
N LEU A 30 -21.58 -3.87 -9.23
CA LEU A 30 -22.38 -4.77 -8.40
C LEU A 30 -23.87 -4.65 -8.77
N TYR A 31 -24.41 -3.45 -8.70
CA TYR A 31 -25.75 -3.09 -9.21
C TYR A 31 -25.84 -1.57 -9.41
N PRO A 32 -26.67 -1.06 -10.31
CA PRO A 32 -26.89 0.36 -10.47
C PRO A 32 -27.60 0.93 -9.23
N ALA A 33 -26.98 1.92 -8.62
CA ALA A 33 -27.57 2.72 -7.55
C ALA A 33 -27.41 4.20 -7.90
N SER A 34 -28.26 5.06 -7.38
CA SER A 34 -28.17 6.50 -7.53
C SER A 34 -28.33 7.16 -6.17
N GLY A 35 -27.52 8.19 -5.92
CA GLY A 35 -27.57 8.96 -4.67
C GLY A 35 -27.00 8.18 -3.48
N ASP A 36 -26.02 7.32 -3.69
CA ASP A 36 -25.31 6.66 -2.61
C ASP A 36 -24.35 7.60 -1.88
N SER A 37 -23.79 7.14 -0.76
CA SER A 37 -22.89 7.96 0.06
C SER A 37 -21.58 8.29 -0.66
N ASP A 38 -21.09 7.39 -1.51
CA ASP A 38 -19.82 7.58 -2.22
C ASP A 38 -19.95 8.69 -3.28
N ASP A 39 -21.05 8.71 -4.02
CA ASP A 39 -21.38 9.77 -4.96
C ASP A 39 -21.48 11.13 -4.24
N TYR A 40 -22.21 11.17 -3.11
CA TYR A 40 -22.34 12.39 -2.31
C TYR A 40 -21.00 12.87 -1.75
N LEU A 41 -20.17 11.97 -1.25
CA LEU A 41 -18.88 12.32 -0.68
C LEU A 41 -17.88 12.75 -1.76
N TYR A 42 -17.93 12.12 -2.93
CA TYR A 42 -17.05 12.47 -4.03
C TYR A 42 -17.35 13.82 -4.62
N LYS A 43 -18.57 14.08 -5.10
CA LYS A 43 -18.97 15.36 -5.66
C LYS A 43 -20.49 15.47 -5.77
N VAL A 44 -21.06 16.44 -5.08
CA VAL A 44 -22.46 16.85 -5.29
C VAL A 44 -22.49 18.36 -5.49
N ASP A 45 -23.09 18.81 -6.59
CA ASP A 45 -23.50 20.20 -6.79
C ASP A 45 -24.75 20.45 -5.94
N ILE A 46 -24.58 20.97 -4.73
CA ILE A 46 -25.71 21.33 -3.86
C ILE A 46 -26.07 22.85 -3.99
N GLY A 47 -25.71 23.48 -5.05
CA GLY A 47 -26.16 24.83 -5.40
C GLY A 47 -25.65 25.98 -4.52
N GLU A 48 -25.09 25.74 -3.36
CA GLU A 48 -24.51 26.75 -2.47
C GLU A 48 -23.17 26.28 -1.88
N GLY A 49 -22.13 26.46 -2.65
CA GLY A 49 -20.78 26.15 -2.23
C GLY A 49 -20.33 24.76 -2.66
N GLU A 50 -19.18 24.74 -3.31
CA GLU A 50 -18.51 23.48 -3.66
C GLU A 50 -17.94 22.85 -2.41
N LYS A 51 -18.30 21.61 -2.16
CA LYS A 51 -17.69 20.76 -1.16
C LYS A 51 -16.38 20.18 -1.72
N ASP A 52 -15.34 20.12 -0.90
CA ASP A 52 -14.11 19.42 -1.26
C ASP A 52 -14.39 17.94 -1.58
N THR A 53 -13.71 17.43 -2.62
CA THR A 53 -13.81 16.03 -3.02
C THR A 53 -13.27 15.10 -1.92
N ILE A 54 -14.09 14.15 -1.46
CA ILE A 54 -13.72 13.11 -0.53
C ILE A 54 -13.66 11.78 -1.28
N PHE A 55 -12.53 11.09 -1.23
CA PHE A 55 -12.39 9.76 -1.78
C PHE A 55 -12.99 8.76 -0.79
N ALA A 56 -14.20 8.33 -1.11
CA ALA A 56 -14.95 7.37 -0.32
C ALA A 56 -14.87 5.97 -0.93
N HIS A 57 -14.99 4.97 -0.08
CA HIS A 57 -14.99 3.57 -0.46
C HIS A 57 -16.02 2.84 0.37
N THR A 58 -16.86 2.03 -0.26
CA THR A 58 -17.85 1.18 0.41
C THR A 58 -17.42 -0.28 0.32
N PRO A 59 -16.82 -0.87 1.37
CA PRO A 59 -16.54 -2.29 1.39
C PRO A 59 -17.82 -3.09 1.68
N GLU A 60 -18.19 -3.96 0.74
CA GLU A 60 -19.22 -4.97 0.92
C GLU A 60 -18.54 -6.22 1.50
N VAL A 61 -18.79 -6.53 2.75
CA VAL A 61 -18.03 -7.55 3.48
C VAL A 61 -18.87 -8.76 3.89
N GLY A 62 -18.20 -9.92 3.99
CA GLY A 62 -18.83 -11.17 4.35
C GLY A 62 -19.50 -11.89 3.17
N SER A 63 -20.02 -13.10 3.42
CA SER A 63 -20.59 -14.00 2.41
C SER A 63 -22.12 -13.92 2.29
N SER A 64 -22.77 -13.18 3.20
CA SER A 64 -24.24 -13.07 3.24
C SER A 64 -24.69 -11.83 4.02
N PHE A 65 -25.94 -11.39 3.83
CA PHE A 65 -26.55 -10.29 4.59
C PHE A 65 -26.70 -10.59 6.09
N TRP A 66 -26.74 -11.86 6.47
CA TRP A 66 -26.92 -12.32 7.85
C TRP A 66 -25.86 -13.38 8.18
N PRO A 67 -24.58 -12.95 8.35
CA PRO A 67 -23.51 -13.90 8.67
C PRO A 67 -23.73 -14.51 10.05
N GLY A 68 -23.25 -15.73 10.24
CA GLY A 68 -23.23 -16.37 11.55
C GLY A 68 -22.34 -15.61 12.55
N GLN A 69 -22.61 -15.73 13.84
CA GLN A 69 -21.81 -15.09 14.89
C GLN A 69 -20.31 -15.45 14.78
N GLY A 70 -20.00 -16.67 14.32
CA GLY A 70 -18.62 -17.15 14.13
C GLY A 70 -17.87 -16.42 13.02
N ASP A 71 -18.57 -15.76 12.08
CA ASP A 71 -17.97 -15.07 10.93
C ASP A 71 -17.56 -13.63 11.26
N ILE A 72 -18.03 -13.07 12.38
CA ILE A 72 -17.81 -11.65 12.74
C ILE A 72 -16.32 -11.37 12.91
N VAL A 73 -15.64 -12.14 13.75
CA VAL A 73 -14.20 -11.90 14.03
C VAL A 73 -13.34 -12.10 12.81
N PRO A 74 -13.46 -13.19 12.02
CA PRO A 74 -12.72 -13.33 10.77
C PRO A 74 -12.94 -12.17 9.79
N THR A 75 -14.19 -11.77 9.56
CA THR A 75 -14.53 -10.64 8.67
C THR A 75 -13.88 -9.33 9.16
N CYS A 76 -13.91 -9.06 10.46
CA CYS A 76 -13.23 -7.89 11.02
C CYS A 76 -11.71 -7.96 10.81
N GLN A 77 -11.09 -9.13 10.96
CA GLN A 77 -9.66 -9.33 10.74
C GLN A 77 -9.27 -9.08 9.28
N ASP A 78 -10.07 -9.56 8.32
CA ASP A 78 -9.86 -9.34 6.88
C ASP A 78 -9.87 -7.85 6.52
N MET A 79 -10.59 -7.02 7.27
CA MET A 79 -10.72 -5.59 7.01
C MET A 79 -9.67 -4.73 7.73
N VAL A 80 -8.87 -5.28 8.64
CA VAL A 80 -7.87 -4.49 9.39
C VAL A 80 -6.88 -3.81 8.46
N PHE A 81 -6.30 -4.54 7.51
CA PHE A 81 -5.35 -3.99 6.57
C PHE A 81 -5.97 -2.88 5.71
N ALA A 82 -7.16 -3.11 5.16
CA ALA A 82 -7.87 -2.12 4.34
C ALA A 82 -8.10 -0.79 5.09
N ASN A 83 -8.57 -0.86 6.34
CA ASN A 83 -8.79 0.32 7.17
C ASN A 83 -7.48 1.05 7.52
N LEU A 84 -6.41 0.32 7.83
CA LEU A 84 -5.10 0.92 8.09
C LEU A 84 -4.53 1.60 6.84
N VAL A 85 -4.65 0.98 5.67
CA VAL A 85 -4.24 1.57 4.39
C VAL A 85 -5.00 2.86 4.12
N LEU A 86 -6.33 2.87 4.29
CA LEU A 86 -7.14 4.08 4.09
C LEU A 86 -6.68 5.23 5.00
N ALA A 87 -6.40 4.95 6.28
CA ALA A 87 -5.87 5.94 7.20
C ALA A 87 -4.47 6.45 6.78
N GLN A 88 -3.61 5.58 6.26
CA GLN A 88 -2.27 5.93 5.78
C GLN A 88 -2.31 6.75 4.48
N ILE A 89 -3.23 6.45 3.56
CA ILE A 89 -3.42 7.20 2.31
C ILE A 89 -3.71 8.68 2.57
N ALA A 90 -4.39 9.02 3.65
CA ALA A 90 -4.64 10.41 4.03
C ALA A 90 -3.36 11.21 4.35
N GLN A 91 -2.25 10.54 4.59
CA GLN A 91 -0.95 11.10 4.95
C GLN A 91 0.07 11.01 3.81
N ASN A 92 1.34 11.30 4.11
CA ASN A 92 2.47 11.02 3.22
C ASN A 92 2.84 9.52 3.34
N TYR A 93 2.39 8.73 2.38
CA TYR A 93 2.49 7.27 2.41
C TYR A 93 3.10 6.71 1.13
N ILE A 94 4.23 6.03 1.28
CA ILE A 94 4.92 5.28 0.22
C ILE A 94 4.93 3.80 0.60
N VAL A 95 4.58 2.95 -0.36
CA VAL A 95 4.72 1.51 -0.28
C VAL A 95 6.01 1.10 -0.96
N VAL A 96 6.79 0.27 -0.31
CA VAL A 96 8.03 -0.29 -0.85
C VAL A 96 7.86 -1.80 -1.01
N LYS A 97 8.14 -2.29 -2.20
CA LYS A 97 8.09 -3.72 -2.52
C LYS A 97 9.47 -4.22 -2.95
N ASP A 98 9.86 -5.35 -2.40
CA ASP A 98 11.03 -6.09 -2.84
C ASP A 98 10.85 -6.52 -4.30
N SER A 99 11.87 -6.29 -5.13
CA SER A 99 11.88 -6.64 -6.54
C SER A 99 12.93 -7.72 -6.86
N ASP A 100 13.61 -8.26 -5.83
CA ASP A 100 14.64 -9.26 -6.03
C ASP A 100 14.06 -10.66 -6.27
N PRO A 101 14.83 -11.53 -6.93
CA PRO A 101 14.52 -12.95 -6.97
C PRO A 101 14.70 -13.57 -5.58
N SER A 102 14.06 -14.71 -5.35
CA SER A 102 14.11 -15.45 -4.07
C SER A 102 15.49 -15.98 -3.67
N SER A 103 16.53 -15.76 -4.49
CA SER A 103 17.88 -16.19 -4.21
C SER A 103 18.92 -15.24 -4.78
N VAL A 104 20.06 -15.13 -4.11
CA VAL A 104 21.23 -14.37 -4.56
C VAL A 104 22.41 -15.33 -4.78
N ALA A 105 23.22 -15.04 -5.81
CA ALA A 105 24.35 -15.90 -6.20
C ALA A 105 25.72 -15.36 -5.78
N SER A 106 25.77 -14.16 -5.18
CA SER A 106 27.03 -13.45 -4.88
C SER A 106 27.07 -12.98 -3.45
N LEU A 107 28.28 -12.94 -2.86
CA LEU A 107 28.50 -12.39 -1.52
C LEU A 107 28.30 -10.89 -1.42
N SER A 108 28.22 -10.18 -2.55
CA SER A 108 27.90 -8.75 -2.62
C SER A 108 27.09 -8.46 -3.86
N GLY A 109 26.28 -7.42 -3.80
CA GLY A 109 25.39 -7.01 -4.89
C GLY A 109 24.46 -5.89 -4.47
N ASN A 110 23.27 -5.88 -5.07
CA ASN A 110 22.23 -4.93 -4.72
C ASN A 110 20.92 -5.67 -4.40
N PHE A 111 20.24 -5.24 -3.35
CA PHE A 111 18.84 -5.55 -3.09
C PHE A 111 17.98 -4.48 -3.77
N ASN A 112 17.16 -4.89 -4.72
CA ASN A 112 16.35 -4.00 -5.52
C ASN A 112 14.95 -3.86 -4.93
N HIS A 113 14.36 -2.69 -5.07
CA HIS A 113 13.01 -2.43 -4.62
C HIS A 113 12.32 -1.43 -5.54
N THR A 114 10.99 -1.41 -5.46
CA THR A 114 10.17 -0.37 -6.07
C THR A 114 9.46 0.39 -4.96
N ALA A 115 9.55 1.73 -5.00
CA ALA A 115 8.82 2.63 -4.11
C ALA A 115 7.68 3.28 -4.89
N GLN A 116 6.45 3.23 -4.37
CA GLN A 116 5.27 3.84 -4.98
C GLN A 116 4.53 4.71 -3.98
N ARG A 117 4.18 5.95 -4.37
CA ARG A 117 3.42 6.83 -3.52
C ARG A 117 1.92 6.61 -3.68
N TYR A 118 1.26 6.27 -2.57
CA TYR A 118 -0.20 6.23 -2.42
C TYR A 118 -0.74 7.41 -1.61
N GLY A 119 0.08 8.00 -0.73
CA GLY A 119 -0.33 9.06 0.18
C GLY A 119 -0.81 10.33 -0.51
N ARG A 120 -1.87 10.95 0.01
CA ARG A 120 -2.44 12.21 -0.50
C ARG A 120 -1.56 13.42 -0.16
N GLN A 121 -0.84 13.37 0.96
CA GLN A 121 0.10 14.42 1.31
C GLN A 121 1.45 14.19 0.62
N SER A 122 2.00 15.26 0.03
CA SER A 122 3.36 15.27 -0.51
C SER A 122 4.39 15.37 0.59
N GLY A 123 5.61 14.97 0.30
CA GLY A 123 6.74 15.11 1.19
C GLY A 123 7.78 14.01 1.00
N ASN A 124 8.85 14.14 1.73
CA ASN A 124 9.94 13.17 1.72
C ASN A 124 9.56 11.94 2.55
N VAL A 125 9.90 10.77 2.03
CA VAL A 125 9.87 9.51 2.77
C VAL A 125 11.24 8.87 2.66
N THR A 126 11.83 8.52 3.78
CA THR A 126 13.10 7.80 3.83
C THR A 126 12.84 6.31 3.77
N VAL A 127 13.45 5.64 2.81
CA VAL A 127 13.47 4.18 2.70
C VAL A 127 14.82 3.67 3.17
N SER A 128 14.80 2.69 4.03
CA SER A 128 16.00 2.04 4.56
C SER A 128 15.84 0.52 4.56
N ILE A 129 16.97 -0.17 4.65
CA ILE A 129 17.03 -1.61 4.77
C ILE A 129 17.65 -1.99 6.12
N GLU A 130 16.98 -2.86 6.88
CA GLU A 130 17.48 -3.40 8.13
C GLU A 130 17.93 -4.85 7.92
N PRO A 131 19.24 -5.15 8.06
CA PRO A 131 19.74 -6.51 7.95
C PRO A 131 19.34 -7.33 9.18
N LEU A 132 18.83 -8.55 8.99
CA LEU A 132 18.44 -9.45 10.07
C LEU A 132 19.30 -10.73 10.13
N THR A 133 19.57 -11.36 8.98
CA THR A 133 20.27 -12.67 8.96
C THR A 133 21.25 -12.70 7.80
N ASN A 134 22.49 -13.10 8.08
CA ASN A 134 23.58 -13.36 7.14
C ASN A 134 23.99 -12.16 6.26
N ILE A 135 23.68 -10.94 6.66
CA ILE A 135 24.07 -9.70 5.98
C ILE A 135 25.06 -8.96 6.89
N ALA A 136 26.26 -8.67 6.37
CA ALA A 136 27.31 -7.97 7.07
C ALA A 136 27.19 -6.45 6.99
N ALA A 137 26.76 -5.94 5.82
CA ALA A 137 26.54 -4.51 5.62
C ALA A 137 25.51 -4.25 4.52
N VAL A 138 24.87 -3.09 4.60
CA VAL A 138 23.90 -2.58 3.62
C VAL A 138 24.18 -1.11 3.29
N GLY A 139 23.68 -0.65 2.15
CA GLY A 139 23.78 0.73 1.71
C GLY A 139 23.03 1.73 2.58
N ASN A 140 23.29 3.03 2.36
CA ASN A 140 22.65 4.12 3.08
C ASN A 140 21.15 4.24 2.71
N PRO A 141 20.32 4.81 3.62
CA PRO A 141 18.93 5.13 3.33
C PRO A 141 18.77 6.04 2.10
N ILE A 142 17.67 5.88 1.40
CA ILE A 142 17.29 6.64 0.19
C ILE A 142 16.07 7.49 0.53
N VAL A 143 16.08 8.76 0.11
CA VAL A 143 14.93 9.65 0.27
C VAL A 143 14.17 9.74 -1.03
N TYR A 144 12.87 9.46 -0.98
CA TYR A 144 11.93 9.58 -2.09
C TYR A 144 11.01 10.78 -1.89
N ASN A 145 10.79 11.53 -2.96
CA ASN A 145 9.77 12.56 -3.06
C ASN A 145 9.02 12.37 -4.39
N LEU A 146 8.02 11.52 -4.35
CA LEU A 146 7.29 11.06 -5.54
C LEU A 146 5.99 11.85 -5.72
N ASN A 147 5.54 11.97 -6.96
CA ASN A 147 4.19 12.43 -7.28
C ASN A 147 3.15 11.35 -6.93
N GLN A 148 1.87 11.73 -6.94
CA GLN A 148 0.77 10.81 -6.67
C GLN A 148 0.78 9.63 -7.64
N LEU A 149 0.74 8.41 -7.11
CA LEU A 149 0.86 7.13 -7.82
C LEU A 149 2.17 6.90 -8.60
N GLU A 150 3.08 7.86 -8.60
CA GLU A 150 4.40 7.66 -9.18
C GLU A 150 5.13 6.52 -8.48
N ASN A 151 5.83 5.71 -9.27
CA ASN A 151 6.72 4.68 -8.77
C ASN A 151 8.15 4.92 -9.25
N GLN A 152 9.12 4.52 -8.44
CA GLN A 152 10.53 4.63 -8.74
C GLN A 152 11.26 3.40 -8.22
N ASN A 153 12.14 2.84 -9.05
CA ASN A 153 13.03 1.77 -8.65
C ASN A 153 14.21 2.32 -7.85
N GLY A 154 14.64 1.56 -6.87
CA GLY A 154 15.83 1.83 -6.10
C GLY A 154 16.59 0.55 -5.75
N SER A 155 17.77 0.71 -5.18
CA SER A 155 18.56 -0.43 -4.73
C SER A 155 19.46 -0.08 -3.54
N PHE A 156 19.68 -1.05 -2.67
CA PHE A 156 20.64 -0.99 -1.58
C PHE A 156 21.79 -1.95 -1.89
N SER A 157 23.02 -1.46 -1.87
CA SER A 157 24.17 -2.36 -1.90
C SER A 157 24.16 -3.26 -0.67
N TYR A 158 24.63 -4.49 -0.82
CA TYR A 158 24.82 -5.41 0.31
C TYR A 158 26.16 -6.13 0.25
N SER A 159 26.63 -6.54 1.41
CA SER A 159 27.62 -7.61 1.55
C SER A 159 27.13 -8.65 2.55
N LEU A 160 27.29 -9.92 2.23
CA LEU A 160 26.93 -11.04 3.08
C LEU A 160 28.06 -11.37 4.04
N ASN A 161 27.74 -12.09 5.12
CA ASN A 161 28.73 -12.65 6.02
C ASN A 161 29.65 -13.61 5.26
N SER A 162 30.95 -13.52 5.48
CA SER A 162 31.93 -14.35 4.78
C SER A 162 31.82 -15.85 5.11
N SER A 163 31.12 -16.19 6.20
CA SER A 163 30.88 -17.57 6.64
C SER A 163 29.62 -18.20 6.03
N ILE A 164 28.83 -17.45 5.24
CA ILE A 164 27.60 -17.95 4.63
C ILE A 164 27.88 -19.10 3.66
N GLN A 165 27.03 -20.12 3.67
CA GLN A 165 27.12 -21.27 2.80
C GLN A 165 25.96 -21.31 1.81
N PHE A 166 26.13 -22.08 0.74
CA PHE A 166 25.04 -22.32 -0.21
C PHE A 166 23.85 -22.99 0.48
N GLY A 167 22.66 -22.39 0.31
CA GLY A 167 21.42 -22.83 0.96
C GLY A 167 21.08 -22.10 2.26
N ASP A 168 21.98 -21.27 2.78
CA ASP A 168 21.68 -20.43 3.94
C ASP A 168 20.67 -19.32 3.60
N VAL A 169 19.86 -18.97 4.59
CA VAL A 169 18.83 -17.96 4.45
C VAL A 169 19.39 -16.56 4.72
N ILE A 170 19.05 -15.62 3.85
CA ILE A 170 19.27 -14.17 4.02
C ILE A 170 17.93 -13.54 4.40
N LYS A 171 17.93 -12.64 5.41
CA LYS A 171 16.72 -11.90 5.81
C LYS A 171 17.04 -10.43 6.02
N TYR A 172 16.14 -9.59 5.57
CA TYR A 172 16.13 -8.16 5.82
C TYR A 172 14.70 -7.63 5.88
N VAL A 173 14.54 -6.40 6.34
CA VAL A 173 13.28 -5.64 6.30
C VAL A 173 13.51 -4.35 5.55
N LEU A 174 12.65 -4.04 4.61
CA LEU A 174 12.54 -2.70 4.01
C LEU A 174 11.65 -1.86 4.92
N LYS A 175 12.13 -0.68 5.30
CA LYS A 175 11.43 0.26 6.17
C LYS A 175 11.15 1.57 5.47
N THR A 176 9.99 2.14 5.72
CA THR A 176 9.64 3.50 5.28
C THR A 176 9.43 4.39 6.50
N ASP A 177 10.00 5.60 6.48
CA ASP A 177 9.87 6.61 7.52
C ASP A 177 9.45 7.93 6.87
N ASN A 178 8.26 8.43 7.21
CA ASN A 178 7.73 9.71 6.73
C ASN A 178 7.83 10.82 7.79
N GLY A 179 8.57 10.60 8.86
CA GLY A 179 8.73 11.53 9.97
C GLY A 179 7.61 11.49 11.02
N LEU A 180 6.51 10.76 10.75
CA LEU A 180 5.39 10.56 11.68
C LEU A 180 5.36 9.13 12.24
N TRP A 181 5.68 8.15 11.41
CA TRP A 181 5.75 6.74 11.77
C TRP A 181 6.74 5.99 10.87
N ILE A 182 7.25 4.89 11.39
CA ILE A 182 8.09 3.94 10.68
C ILE A 182 7.28 2.66 10.44
N LYS A 183 7.29 2.18 9.21
CA LYS A 183 6.60 0.95 8.78
C LYS A 183 7.61 -0.05 8.23
#